data_7e547b19475d498ff0d5d1fea74eda47
#
_entry.id   7e547b19475d498ff0d5d1fea74eda47
#
_cell.length_a   1.000
_cell.length_b   1.000
_cell.length_c   1.000
_cell.angle_alpha   90.00
_cell.angle_beta   90.00
_cell.angle_gamma   90.00
#
_symmetry.space_group_name_H-M   'P 1'
#
loop_
_entity.id
_entity.type
_entity.pdbx_description
1 polymer ?
#
loop_
_entity_poly.entity_id
_entity_poly.type
_entity_poly.pdbx_seq_one_letter_code
_entity_poly.pdbx_strand_id
1 'polypeptide(L)'
;MRILSKKILWLGCVILLALGHGSPRTLAQSPTSSEVDHSPLGRYIDQTAGISVDEAVTYALAHNGDLLATRKEIEAAQALVKQAGFRPNPRLDVEGSRQISGKDNSVMTSAMLPLELGGRRAARIAVAQRELELSEHELANRELVLAAEVRMKFGETLAQALKLAFTEELLANNQRGYELIAARVSEGATAPLEQNMALVELNRLRSMRENVEGKLEVLLLELRNLMGMPPEQPLRLRGDFSNLIDQPAPIAVETERALRERPDLLAARTMERLGTARIEQARAAGRLDAGVIAGYQRMNSSFPVFGINDNGQLQPVQDVFHFLKFGVSLDLPVRNKNQGAIEAAVVETEAARQRREFAELTARREIAVAYAKYERAARAMEIFRNGVRDQAKANLDVVRQTYELGSKTLLDYIAEQRRFIELETDFIDAQLATYSARVEIERATASPELIKK
;
A
#
# COMPACT_ATOMS: atom_id res chain seq x y z
N MET A 1 -0.37 4.00 -54.19
CA MET A 1 -1.05 3.03 -55.08
C MET A 1 -2.17 2.42 -54.26
N ARG A 2 -3.37 2.95 -54.39
CA ARG A 2 -4.60 2.35 -54.95
C ARG A 2 -5.06 1.14 -54.10
N ILE A 3 -6.29 0.92 -53.59
CA ILE A 3 -7.66 1.38 -53.99
C ILE A 3 -8.60 0.88 -52.91
N LEU A 4 -9.49 1.71 -52.25
CA LEU A 4 -10.96 1.77 -52.44
C LEU A 4 -11.71 0.43 -52.22
N SER A 5 -12.63 0.33 -51.35
CA SER A 5 -14.00 0.81 -51.16
C SER A 5 -14.99 -0.36 -51.21
N LYS A 6 -16.00 -0.38 -50.36
CA LYS A 6 -17.42 -0.28 -50.76
C LYS A 6 -18.39 -0.45 -49.55
N LYS A 7 -19.27 0.49 -49.49
CA LYS A 7 -20.57 0.53 -48.77
C LYS A 7 -21.52 -0.53 -49.32
N ILE A 8 -22.54 -0.95 -48.55
CA ILE A 8 -23.91 -1.08 -49.05
C ILE A 8 -24.88 -1.00 -47.84
N LEU A 9 -25.76 -0.05 -47.96
CA LEU A 9 -27.03 0.16 -47.28
C LEU A 9 -28.01 -0.99 -47.58
N TRP A 10 -28.90 -1.34 -46.65
CA TRP A 10 -30.30 -1.66 -47.00
C TRP A 10 -31.30 -1.22 -45.94
N LEU A 11 -32.25 -0.40 -46.36
CA LEU A 11 -33.46 0.11 -45.73
C LEU A 11 -34.59 -0.90 -45.98
N GLY A 12 -35.46 -1.10 -45.05
CA GLY A 12 -36.66 -1.90 -45.25
C GLY A 12 -37.73 -1.59 -44.20
N CYS A 13 -38.59 -0.66 -44.53
CA CYS A 13 -39.78 -0.27 -43.78
C CYS A 13 -40.97 -1.20 -44.17
N VAL A 14 -41.73 -1.74 -43.19
CA VAL A 14 -43.10 -2.17 -43.41
C VAL A 14 -43.94 -1.89 -42.13
N ILE A 15 -44.96 -1.10 -42.37
CA ILE A 15 -46.13 -0.78 -41.49
C ILE A 15 -47.18 -1.86 -41.72
N LEU A 16 -47.93 -2.35 -40.68
CA LEU A 16 -49.39 -2.53 -40.70
C LEU A 16 -50.00 -3.06 -39.38
N LEU A 17 -50.87 -2.23 -38.85
CA LEU A 17 -52.22 -2.45 -38.31
C LEU A 17 -52.50 -3.41 -37.16
N ALA A 18 -52.97 -2.78 -36.14
CA ALA A 18 -53.92 -2.99 -35.10
C ALA A 18 -54.93 -4.17 -35.21
N LEU A 19 -55.14 -4.83 -34.05
CA LEU A 19 -56.46 -5.14 -33.52
C LEU A 19 -56.33 -5.48 -32.02
N GLY A 20 -57.18 -4.87 -31.20
CA GLY A 20 -57.12 -4.92 -29.76
C GLY A 20 -57.68 -6.21 -29.15
N HIS A 21 -57.15 -6.57 -27.99
CA HIS A 21 -57.86 -7.37 -27.00
C HIS A 21 -57.43 -6.89 -25.60
N GLY A 22 -58.43 -6.67 -24.75
CA GLY A 22 -58.30 -6.09 -23.43
C GLY A 22 -57.38 -6.91 -22.51
N SER A 23 -56.50 -6.21 -21.85
CA SER A 23 -55.65 -6.75 -20.78
C SER A 23 -56.25 -6.39 -19.42
N PRO A 24 -56.25 -7.29 -18.43
CA PRO A 24 -56.55 -6.92 -17.06
C PRO A 24 -55.46 -6.00 -16.52
N ARG A 25 -55.83 -4.92 -15.88
CA ARG A 25 -54.97 -4.03 -15.12
C ARG A 25 -54.33 -4.81 -13.97
N THR A 26 -53.10 -5.25 -14.14
CA THR A 26 -52.22 -5.55 -13.02
C THR A 26 -51.87 -4.22 -12.37
N LEU A 27 -52.31 -4.06 -11.13
CA LEU A 27 -51.84 -3.01 -10.23
C LEU A 27 -50.29 -3.17 -10.11
N ALA A 28 -49.58 -2.25 -10.72
CA ALA A 28 -48.15 -2.11 -10.45
C ALA A 28 -48.00 -1.76 -8.97
N GLN A 29 -47.54 -2.71 -8.18
CA GLN A 29 -47.00 -2.41 -6.88
C GLN A 29 -45.85 -1.42 -7.10
N SER A 30 -46.03 -0.19 -6.63
CA SER A 30 -44.92 0.78 -6.47
C SER A 30 -43.82 0.11 -5.72
N PRO A 31 -42.57 0.26 -6.14
CA PRO A 31 -41.46 -0.19 -5.30
C PRO A 31 -41.60 0.55 -3.97
N THR A 32 -41.71 -0.21 -2.90
CA THR A 32 -41.57 0.30 -1.55
C THR A 32 -40.28 1.11 -1.52
N SER A 33 -40.44 2.43 -1.46
CA SER A 33 -39.37 3.32 -1.08
C SER A 33 -38.85 2.77 0.25
N SER A 34 -37.64 2.20 0.23
CA SER A 34 -36.88 1.96 1.45
C SER A 34 -36.90 3.30 2.18
N GLU A 35 -37.55 3.37 3.33
CA GLU A 35 -37.41 4.47 4.27
C GLU A 35 -35.90 4.65 4.47
N VAL A 36 -35.38 5.70 3.88
CA VAL A 36 -34.03 6.16 4.22
C VAL A 36 -34.13 6.56 5.67
N ASP A 37 -33.52 5.77 6.53
CA ASP A 37 -33.42 6.08 7.95
C ASP A 37 -32.76 7.46 8.07
N HIS A 38 -33.57 8.48 8.34
CA HIS A 38 -33.14 9.86 8.52
C HIS A 38 -32.50 10.08 9.90
N SER A 39 -32.17 9.02 10.64
CA SER A 39 -31.33 9.18 11.82
C SER A 39 -30.00 9.79 11.40
N PRO A 40 -29.46 10.77 12.13
CA PRO A 40 -28.15 11.35 11.86
C PRO A 40 -27.05 10.30 11.72
N LEU A 41 -27.19 9.18 12.41
CA LEU A 41 -26.34 7.98 12.29
C LEU A 41 -26.39 7.30 10.93
N GLY A 42 -27.55 7.28 10.26
CA GLY A 42 -27.70 6.70 8.93
C GLY A 42 -26.83 7.36 7.84
N ARG A 43 -26.24 8.53 8.14
CA ARG A 43 -25.22 9.15 7.29
C ARG A 43 -23.86 8.42 7.32
N TYR A 44 -23.48 7.84 8.45
CA TYR A 44 -22.14 7.34 8.72
C TYR A 44 -22.10 5.83 8.91
N ILE A 45 -23.16 5.24 9.48
CA ILE A 45 -23.30 3.79 9.71
C ILE A 45 -24.52 3.29 8.96
N ASP A 46 -24.35 2.24 8.16
CA ASP A 46 -25.42 1.53 7.47
C ASP A 46 -25.13 0.03 7.56
N GLN A 47 -25.91 -0.67 8.38
CA GLN A 47 -25.68 -2.10 8.63
C GLN A 47 -26.03 -2.99 7.43
N THR A 48 -26.72 -2.45 6.41
CA THR A 48 -27.12 -3.20 5.22
C THR A 48 -26.27 -2.89 4.00
N ALA A 49 -26.00 -1.60 3.73
CA ALA A 49 -25.32 -1.12 2.53
C ALA A 49 -23.93 -0.50 2.83
N GLY A 50 -23.53 -0.41 4.10
CA GLY A 50 -22.22 0.08 4.48
C GLY A 50 -21.10 -0.89 4.15
N ILE A 51 -19.87 -0.39 4.06
CA ILE A 51 -18.66 -1.18 3.85
C ILE A 51 -18.20 -1.85 5.16
N SER A 52 -17.90 -3.13 5.12
CA SER A 52 -17.25 -3.84 6.23
C SER A 52 -15.74 -3.57 6.25
N VAL A 53 -15.10 -3.92 7.37
CA VAL A 53 -13.64 -3.78 7.49
C VAL A 53 -12.88 -4.60 6.45
N ASP A 54 -13.33 -5.81 6.14
CA ASP A 54 -12.68 -6.69 5.15
C ASP A 54 -12.87 -6.17 3.72
N GLU A 55 -14.05 -5.65 3.40
CA GLU A 55 -14.31 -4.98 2.12
C GLU A 55 -13.47 -3.70 1.97
N ALA A 56 -13.28 -2.92 3.04
CA ALA A 56 -12.44 -1.74 3.05
C ALA A 56 -10.97 -2.09 2.79
N VAL A 57 -10.44 -3.14 3.42
CA VAL A 57 -9.09 -3.67 3.16
C VAL A 57 -8.96 -4.13 1.71
N THR A 58 -9.91 -4.94 1.22
CA THR A 58 -9.89 -5.44 -0.16
C THR A 58 -9.89 -4.30 -1.17
N TYR A 59 -10.70 -3.29 -0.94
CA TYR A 59 -10.76 -2.09 -1.78
C TYR A 59 -9.43 -1.33 -1.76
N ALA A 60 -8.85 -1.09 -0.57
CA ALA A 60 -7.57 -0.42 -0.41
C ALA A 60 -6.43 -1.14 -1.14
N LEU A 61 -6.33 -2.46 -0.98
CA LEU A 61 -5.32 -3.28 -1.67
C LEU A 61 -5.45 -3.23 -3.21
N ALA A 62 -6.65 -2.97 -3.73
CA ALA A 62 -6.89 -2.85 -5.15
C ALA A 62 -6.67 -1.43 -5.71
N HIS A 63 -6.89 -0.38 -4.93
CA HIS A 63 -6.98 0.99 -5.41
C HIS A 63 -5.98 1.98 -4.79
N ASN A 64 -5.25 1.60 -3.72
CA ASN A 64 -4.26 2.49 -3.13
C ASN A 64 -3.15 2.82 -4.13
N GLY A 65 -2.94 4.12 -4.39
CA GLY A 65 -2.03 4.60 -5.44
C GLY A 65 -0.57 4.23 -5.20
N ASP A 66 -0.10 4.24 -3.94
CA ASP A 66 1.28 3.85 -3.58
C ASP A 66 1.52 2.36 -3.83
N LEU A 67 0.55 1.52 -3.48
CA LEU A 67 0.62 0.09 -3.73
C LEU A 67 0.60 -0.25 -5.23
N LEU A 68 -0.23 0.48 -6.01
CA LEU A 68 -0.25 0.34 -7.47
C LEU A 68 1.09 0.77 -8.09
N ALA A 69 1.72 1.83 -7.59
CA ALA A 69 3.07 2.24 -8.01
C ALA A 69 4.11 1.14 -7.70
N THR A 70 4.10 0.59 -6.48
CA THR A 70 5.01 -0.50 -6.09
C THR A 70 4.85 -1.75 -6.98
N ARG A 71 3.62 -2.09 -7.40
CA ARG A 71 3.39 -3.17 -8.37
C ARG A 71 4.04 -2.87 -9.72
N LYS A 72 4.08 -1.61 -10.16
CA LYS A 72 4.81 -1.21 -11.37
C LYS A 72 6.32 -1.27 -11.21
N GLU A 73 6.85 -1.03 -10.01
CA GLU A 73 8.27 -1.23 -9.72
C GLU A 73 8.68 -2.71 -9.86
N ILE A 74 7.81 -3.66 -9.50
CA ILE A 74 8.05 -5.09 -9.74
C ILE A 74 8.08 -5.41 -11.24
N GLU A 75 7.16 -4.86 -12.03
CA GLU A 75 7.20 -5.02 -13.50
C GLU A 75 8.52 -4.48 -14.08
N ALA A 76 9.03 -3.35 -13.55
CA ALA A 76 10.33 -2.81 -13.93
C ALA A 76 11.49 -3.74 -13.52
N ALA A 77 11.46 -4.30 -12.29
CA ALA A 77 12.46 -5.27 -11.85
C ALA A 77 12.45 -6.55 -12.72
N GLN A 78 11.28 -7.04 -13.13
CA GLN A 78 11.15 -8.15 -14.08
C GLN A 78 11.78 -7.83 -15.45
N ALA A 79 11.62 -6.59 -15.93
CA ALA A 79 12.29 -6.14 -17.16
C ALA A 79 13.81 -6.10 -16.98
N LEU A 80 14.32 -5.71 -15.80
CA LEU A 80 15.75 -5.72 -15.50
C LEU A 80 16.32 -7.14 -15.44
N VAL A 81 15.56 -8.14 -14.96
CA VAL A 81 15.97 -9.56 -15.06
C VAL A 81 16.15 -9.96 -16.54
N LYS A 82 15.23 -9.56 -17.42
CA LYS A 82 15.38 -9.80 -18.87
C LYS A 82 16.60 -9.08 -19.44
N GLN A 83 16.82 -7.82 -19.06
CA GLN A 83 17.98 -7.02 -19.45
C GLN A 83 19.30 -7.67 -19.01
N ALA A 84 19.35 -8.18 -17.76
CA ALA A 84 20.52 -8.90 -17.24
C ALA A 84 20.86 -10.15 -18.07
N GLY A 85 19.87 -10.74 -18.73
CA GLY A 85 20.01 -11.91 -19.61
C GLY A 85 20.58 -11.61 -20.99
N PHE A 86 20.59 -10.37 -21.46
CA PHE A 86 21.13 -10.05 -22.75
C PHE A 86 22.66 -10.08 -22.77
N ARG A 87 23.22 -10.49 -23.90
CA ARG A 87 24.64 -10.36 -24.17
C ARG A 87 24.98 -8.93 -24.57
N PRO A 88 26.20 -8.44 -24.32
CA PRO A 88 26.63 -7.14 -24.79
C PRO A 88 26.63 -7.09 -26.32
N ASN A 89 26.34 -5.90 -26.85
CA ASN A 89 26.30 -5.68 -28.29
C ASN A 89 27.69 -5.79 -28.90
N PRO A 90 27.79 -6.27 -30.17
CA PRO A 90 29.02 -6.13 -30.93
C PRO A 90 29.40 -4.66 -31.06
N ARG A 91 30.70 -4.38 -31.00
CA ARG A 91 31.25 -3.06 -31.26
C ARG A 91 31.79 -3.02 -32.70
N LEU A 92 31.45 -2.00 -33.46
CA LEU A 92 32.00 -1.73 -34.77
C LEU A 92 32.90 -0.51 -34.68
N ASP A 93 34.16 -0.67 -35.02
CA ASP A 93 35.15 0.39 -35.11
C ASP A 93 35.53 0.65 -36.54
N VAL A 94 35.54 1.91 -36.96
CA VAL A 94 35.97 2.37 -38.28
C VAL A 94 37.07 3.38 -38.08
N GLU A 95 38.24 3.05 -38.60
CA GLU A 95 39.45 3.86 -38.49
C GLU A 95 39.94 4.26 -39.88
N GLY A 96 40.26 5.53 -40.08
CA GLY A 96 40.89 6.03 -41.27
C GLY A 96 42.22 6.65 -40.92
N SER A 97 43.28 6.33 -41.70
CA SER A 97 44.58 6.98 -41.58
C SER A 97 45.05 7.50 -42.91
N ARG A 98 45.72 8.65 -42.91
CA ARG A 98 46.35 9.26 -44.06
C ARG A 98 47.75 9.77 -43.71
N GLN A 99 48.71 9.47 -44.53
CA GLN A 99 50.08 10.00 -44.37
C GLN A 99 50.05 11.52 -44.71
N ILE A 100 50.58 12.36 -43.80
CA ILE A 100 50.62 13.81 -43.97
C ILE A 100 51.70 14.20 -45.01
N SER A 101 52.83 13.49 -45.01
CA SER A 101 53.98 13.76 -45.88
C SER A 101 54.04 12.88 -47.12
N GLY A 102 52.97 12.13 -47.43
CA GLY A 102 52.91 11.17 -48.52
C GLY A 102 51.50 10.93 -49.08
N LYS A 103 51.36 9.89 -49.93
CA LYS A 103 50.11 9.52 -50.55
C LYS A 103 49.40 8.33 -49.90
N ASP A 104 50.04 7.72 -48.90
CA ASP A 104 49.53 6.52 -48.28
C ASP A 104 48.29 6.81 -47.44
N ASN A 105 47.31 5.93 -47.55
CA ASN A 105 46.10 5.98 -46.75
C ASN A 105 45.60 4.58 -46.45
N SER A 106 44.89 4.44 -45.34
CA SER A 106 44.21 3.20 -45.06
C SER A 106 42.86 3.46 -44.41
N VAL A 107 41.90 2.58 -44.68
CA VAL A 107 40.63 2.48 -43.99
C VAL A 107 40.53 1.07 -43.42
N MET A 108 40.23 1.00 -42.12
CA MET A 108 40.02 -0.27 -41.41
C MET A 108 38.62 -0.27 -40.80
N THR A 109 37.91 -1.33 -41.00
CA THR A 109 36.63 -1.59 -40.30
C THR A 109 36.78 -2.88 -39.54
N SER A 110 36.53 -2.88 -38.25
CA SER A 110 36.58 -4.07 -37.41
C SER A 110 35.35 -4.20 -36.52
N ALA A 111 34.87 -5.41 -36.34
CA ALA A 111 33.80 -5.75 -35.40
C ALA A 111 34.39 -6.59 -34.28
N MET A 112 34.05 -6.23 -33.04
CA MET A 112 34.43 -6.97 -31.84
C MET A 112 33.19 -7.53 -31.17
N LEU A 113 33.14 -8.82 -30.90
CA LEU A 113 32.07 -9.52 -30.17
C LEU A 113 32.59 -9.94 -28.81
N PRO A 114 32.11 -9.31 -27.70
CA PRO A 114 32.43 -9.73 -26.34
C PRO A 114 31.82 -11.11 -26.06
N LEU A 115 32.57 -12.01 -25.41
CA LEU A 115 32.12 -13.37 -25.12
C LEU A 115 31.51 -13.52 -23.73
N GLU A 116 31.80 -12.60 -22.81
CA GLU A 116 31.42 -12.66 -21.39
C GLU A 116 31.80 -13.99 -20.72
N LEU A 117 33.09 -14.27 -20.67
CA LEU A 117 33.60 -15.47 -20.02
C LEU A 117 33.53 -15.36 -18.49
N GLY A 118 33.90 -16.41 -17.78
CA GLY A 118 34.02 -16.38 -16.32
C GLY A 118 32.68 -16.36 -15.57
N GLY A 119 31.55 -16.57 -16.23
CA GLY A 119 30.24 -16.62 -15.59
C GLY A 119 29.60 -15.25 -15.33
N ARG A 120 30.10 -14.14 -15.92
CA ARG A 120 29.62 -12.77 -15.70
C ARG A 120 28.14 -12.63 -15.96
N ARG A 121 27.64 -13.19 -17.07
CA ARG A 121 26.21 -13.15 -17.41
C ARG A 121 25.35 -13.90 -16.39
N ALA A 122 25.76 -15.09 -15.97
CA ALA A 122 25.03 -15.89 -14.98
C ALA A 122 24.95 -15.17 -13.63
N ALA A 123 26.08 -14.58 -13.18
CA ALA A 123 26.13 -13.82 -11.93
C ALA A 123 25.24 -12.55 -12.00
N ARG A 124 25.24 -11.84 -13.13
CA ARG A 124 24.36 -10.67 -13.34
C ARG A 124 22.88 -11.06 -13.29
N ILE A 125 22.49 -12.16 -13.91
CA ILE A 125 21.12 -12.70 -13.85
C ILE A 125 20.76 -13.07 -12.41
N ALA A 126 21.66 -13.75 -11.69
CA ALA A 126 21.42 -14.15 -10.30
C ALA A 126 21.18 -12.94 -9.39
N VAL A 127 21.94 -11.85 -9.53
CA VAL A 127 21.73 -10.61 -8.78
C VAL A 127 20.37 -10.02 -9.10
N ALA A 128 20.01 -9.84 -10.40
CA ALA A 128 18.74 -9.28 -10.81
C ALA A 128 17.54 -10.13 -10.34
N GLN A 129 17.66 -11.45 -10.32
CA GLN A 129 16.62 -12.34 -9.77
C GLN A 129 16.43 -12.14 -8.26
N ARG A 130 17.51 -11.95 -7.49
CA ARG A 130 17.39 -11.66 -6.04
C ARG A 130 16.84 -10.27 -5.76
N GLU A 131 17.15 -9.29 -6.60
CA GLU A 131 16.56 -7.95 -6.52
C GLU A 131 15.05 -7.98 -6.80
N LEU A 132 14.60 -8.77 -7.77
CA LEU A 132 13.17 -9.01 -8.01
C LEU A 132 12.50 -9.68 -6.81
N GLU A 133 13.08 -10.79 -6.30
CA GLU A 133 12.56 -11.49 -5.11
C GLU A 133 12.46 -10.57 -3.88
N LEU A 134 13.44 -9.68 -3.70
CA LEU A 134 13.41 -8.67 -2.64
C LEU A 134 12.23 -7.72 -2.80
N SER A 135 12.04 -7.16 -4.00
CA SER A 135 10.92 -6.27 -4.30
C SER A 135 9.55 -6.94 -4.10
N GLU A 136 9.43 -8.24 -4.41
CA GLU A 136 8.20 -9.01 -4.17
C GLU A 136 7.90 -9.16 -2.66
N HIS A 137 8.92 -9.39 -1.82
CA HIS A 137 8.74 -9.43 -0.37
C HIS A 137 8.43 -8.06 0.22
N GLU A 138 9.02 -6.99 -0.31
CA GLU A 138 8.72 -5.61 0.08
C GLU A 138 7.28 -5.23 -0.28
N LEU A 139 6.77 -5.65 -1.44
CA LEU A 139 5.36 -5.48 -1.79
C LEU A 139 4.45 -6.20 -0.79
N ALA A 140 4.73 -7.47 -0.49
CA ALA A 140 3.94 -8.23 0.47
C ALA A 140 3.92 -7.58 1.87
N ASN A 141 5.06 -6.99 2.28
CA ASN A 141 5.12 -6.24 3.53
C ASN A 141 4.29 -4.94 3.48
N ARG A 142 4.32 -4.21 2.37
CA ARG A 142 3.49 -3.01 2.19
C ARG A 142 2.00 -3.34 2.18
N GLU A 143 1.60 -4.45 1.54
CA GLU A 143 0.21 -4.94 1.57
C GLU A 143 -0.25 -5.26 3.00
N LEU A 144 0.60 -5.93 3.79
CA LEU A 144 0.33 -6.23 5.19
C LEU A 144 0.17 -4.97 6.05
N VAL A 145 1.08 -4.01 5.89
CA VAL A 145 1.06 -2.75 6.64
C VAL A 145 -0.18 -1.93 6.27
N LEU A 146 -0.48 -1.77 4.98
CA LEU A 146 -1.67 -1.06 4.52
C LEU A 146 -2.96 -1.70 5.05
N ALA A 147 -3.07 -3.02 5.03
CA ALA A 147 -4.22 -3.73 5.57
C ALA A 147 -4.42 -3.45 7.07
N ALA A 148 -3.32 -3.44 7.85
CA ALA A 148 -3.37 -3.09 9.27
C ALA A 148 -3.79 -1.63 9.50
N GLU A 149 -3.25 -0.69 8.73
CA GLU A 149 -3.57 0.73 8.82
C GLU A 149 -5.05 0.99 8.48
N VAL A 150 -5.57 0.35 7.43
CA VAL A 150 -7.00 0.45 7.07
C VAL A 150 -7.88 -0.10 8.19
N ARG A 151 -7.55 -1.27 8.75
CA ARG A 151 -8.31 -1.84 9.88
C ARG A 151 -8.27 -0.93 11.10
N MET A 152 -7.11 -0.42 11.49
CA MET A 152 -7.00 0.51 12.61
C MET A 152 -7.82 1.78 12.38
N LYS A 153 -7.69 2.40 11.21
CA LYS A 153 -8.43 3.62 10.86
C LYS A 153 -9.94 3.36 10.79
N PHE A 154 -10.36 2.20 10.31
CA PHE A 154 -11.76 1.78 10.32
C PHE A 154 -12.30 1.69 11.76
N GLY A 155 -11.54 1.08 12.67
CA GLY A 155 -11.91 1.00 14.10
C GLY A 155 -12.03 2.36 14.77
N GLU A 156 -11.07 3.27 14.51
CA GLU A 156 -11.11 4.65 15.00
C GLU A 156 -12.37 5.39 14.50
N THR A 157 -12.67 5.23 13.22
CA THR A 157 -13.85 5.86 12.59
C THR A 157 -15.14 5.28 13.16
N LEU A 158 -15.21 3.96 13.35
CA LEU A 158 -16.36 3.29 13.97
C LEU A 158 -16.58 3.75 15.42
N ALA A 159 -15.51 3.83 16.22
CA ALA A 159 -15.59 4.32 17.60
C ALA A 159 -16.13 5.77 17.65
N GLN A 160 -15.64 6.62 16.76
CA GLN A 160 -16.07 8.01 16.70
C GLN A 160 -17.54 8.12 16.24
N ALA A 161 -17.99 7.27 15.32
CA ALA A 161 -19.39 7.21 14.90
C ALA A 161 -20.30 6.74 16.05
N LEU A 162 -19.86 5.76 16.85
CA LEU A 162 -20.60 5.33 18.05
C LEU A 162 -20.68 6.43 19.11
N LYS A 163 -19.59 7.21 19.30
CA LYS A 163 -19.62 8.38 20.20
C LYS A 163 -20.57 9.46 19.70
N LEU A 164 -20.65 9.69 18.40
CA LEU A 164 -21.63 10.62 17.82
C LEU A 164 -23.05 10.16 18.09
N ALA A 165 -23.34 8.87 17.85
CA ALA A 165 -24.62 8.26 18.12
C ALA A 165 -25.10 8.50 19.56
N PHE A 166 -24.23 8.17 20.49
CA PHE A 166 -24.50 8.35 21.91
C PHE A 166 -24.72 9.83 22.28
N THR A 167 -23.91 10.74 21.70
CA THR A 167 -24.04 12.19 21.94
C THR A 167 -25.38 12.72 21.39
N GLU A 168 -25.85 12.24 20.25
CA GLU A 168 -27.13 12.64 19.64
C GLU A 168 -28.33 12.14 20.47
N GLU A 169 -28.25 10.90 20.96
CA GLU A 169 -29.29 10.40 21.89
C GLU A 169 -29.37 11.25 23.15
N LEU A 170 -28.21 11.59 23.75
CA LEU A 170 -28.16 12.48 24.91
C LEU A 170 -28.70 13.87 24.60
N LEU A 171 -28.32 14.45 23.47
CA LEU A 171 -28.79 15.77 23.04
C LEU A 171 -30.32 15.80 22.91
N ALA A 172 -30.90 14.77 22.26
CA ALA A 172 -32.35 14.65 22.12
C ALA A 172 -33.05 14.50 23.49
N ASN A 173 -32.48 13.75 24.42
CA ASN A 173 -33.01 13.60 25.77
C ASN A 173 -32.94 14.91 26.55
N ASN A 174 -31.82 15.62 26.49
CA ASN A 174 -31.63 16.91 27.18
C ASN A 174 -32.49 18.03 26.58
N GLN A 175 -32.74 18.04 25.26
CA GLN A 175 -33.65 18.98 24.62
C GLN A 175 -35.06 18.82 25.18
N ARG A 176 -35.57 17.59 25.30
CA ARG A 176 -36.90 17.30 25.90
C ARG A 176 -36.94 17.70 27.37
N GLY A 177 -35.86 17.44 28.15
CA GLY A 177 -35.74 17.87 29.54
C GLY A 177 -35.77 19.38 29.70
N TYR A 178 -35.07 20.13 28.83
CA TYR A 178 -35.09 21.59 28.84
C TYR A 178 -36.46 22.15 28.53
N GLU A 179 -37.19 21.61 27.56
CA GLU A 179 -38.56 22.02 27.20
C GLU A 179 -39.53 21.83 28.37
N LEU A 180 -39.41 20.71 29.09
CA LEU A 180 -40.21 20.45 30.33
C LEU A 180 -39.91 21.45 31.45
N ILE A 181 -38.62 21.73 31.70
CA ILE A 181 -38.22 22.71 32.71
C ILE A 181 -38.69 24.12 32.32
N ALA A 182 -38.57 24.52 31.04
CA ALA A 182 -39.03 25.81 30.58
C ALA A 182 -40.55 25.98 30.76
N ALA A 183 -41.35 24.96 30.49
CA ALA A 183 -42.80 24.97 30.75
C ALA A 183 -43.11 25.13 32.25
N ARG A 184 -42.40 24.40 33.14
CA ARG A 184 -42.58 24.52 34.59
C ARG A 184 -42.19 25.92 35.12
N VAL A 185 -41.18 26.55 34.58
CA VAL A 185 -40.77 27.91 34.93
C VAL A 185 -41.83 28.92 34.49
N SER A 186 -42.41 28.75 33.29
CA SER A 186 -43.49 29.65 32.80
C SER A 186 -44.78 29.57 33.67
N GLU A 187 -45.04 28.41 34.25
CA GLU A 187 -46.13 28.17 35.19
C GLU A 187 -45.79 28.59 36.65
N GLY A 188 -44.60 29.07 36.92
CA GLY A 188 -44.13 29.44 38.26
C GLY A 188 -43.83 28.24 39.20
N ALA A 189 -43.80 27.02 38.65
CA ALA A 189 -43.58 25.80 39.46
C ALA A 189 -42.10 25.48 39.68
N THR A 190 -41.18 26.16 39.00
CA THR A 190 -39.71 25.94 39.10
C THR A 190 -38.97 27.27 38.98
N ALA A 191 -37.80 27.39 39.63
CA ALA A 191 -36.96 28.58 39.58
C ALA A 191 -36.35 28.84 38.21
N PRO A 192 -36.26 30.10 37.73
CA PRO A 192 -35.60 30.45 36.45
C PRO A 192 -34.14 30.01 36.39
N LEU A 193 -33.45 29.84 37.52
CA LEU A 193 -32.10 29.33 37.57
C LEU A 193 -31.99 27.91 36.97
N GLU A 194 -32.96 27.02 37.25
CA GLU A 194 -32.94 25.66 36.71
C GLU A 194 -33.03 25.65 35.18
N GLN A 195 -33.88 26.53 34.59
CA GLN A 195 -33.94 26.69 33.13
C GLN A 195 -32.56 27.14 32.54
N ASN A 196 -31.93 28.12 33.17
CA ASN A 196 -30.62 28.57 32.73
C ASN A 196 -29.55 27.46 32.85
N MET A 197 -29.54 26.68 33.90
CA MET A 197 -28.63 25.54 34.07
C MET A 197 -28.89 24.47 33.01
N ALA A 198 -30.13 24.12 32.73
CA ALA A 198 -30.47 23.16 31.66
C ALA A 198 -30.09 23.67 30.29
N LEU A 199 -30.24 25.00 30.03
CA LEU A 199 -29.83 25.61 28.75
C LEU A 199 -28.30 25.58 28.59
N VAL A 200 -27.54 25.85 29.63
CA VAL A 200 -26.06 25.75 29.60
C VAL A 200 -25.63 24.32 29.30
N GLU A 201 -26.24 23.31 29.93
CA GLU A 201 -25.90 21.91 29.68
C GLU A 201 -26.29 21.48 28.25
N LEU A 202 -27.44 21.89 27.75
CA LEU A 202 -27.86 21.65 26.38
C LEU A 202 -26.88 22.24 25.36
N ASN A 203 -26.43 23.49 25.57
CA ASN A 203 -25.46 24.12 24.68
C ASN A 203 -24.08 23.46 24.76
N ARG A 204 -23.69 22.96 25.94
CA ARG A 204 -22.48 22.15 26.10
C ARG A 204 -22.54 20.86 25.27
N LEU A 205 -23.67 20.15 25.31
CA LEU A 205 -23.87 18.94 24.51
C LEU A 205 -23.91 19.21 23.00
N ARG A 206 -24.51 20.36 22.59
CA ARG A 206 -24.45 20.81 21.17
C ARG A 206 -23.01 21.03 20.71
N SER A 207 -22.20 21.73 21.52
CA SER A 207 -20.78 21.93 21.23
C SER A 207 -20.00 20.62 21.21
N MET A 208 -20.31 19.67 22.12
CA MET A 208 -19.71 18.34 22.11
C MET A 208 -20.06 17.58 20.82
N ARG A 209 -21.31 17.62 20.38
CA ARG A 209 -21.75 16.98 19.13
C ARG A 209 -20.96 17.50 17.93
N GLU A 210 -20.84 18.83 17.78
CA GLU A 210 -20.07 19.43 16.67
C GLU A 210 -18.60 18.96 16.67
N ASN A 211 -17.99 18.90 17.87
CA ASN A 211 -16.60 18.41 17.99
C ASN A 211 -16.45 16.93 17.62
N VAL A 212 -17.40 16.10 18.03
CA VAL A 212 -17.41 14.65 17.73
C VAL A 212 -17.65 14.41 16.24
N GLU A 213 -18.59 15.13 15.63
CA GLU A 213 -18.91 15.05 14.20
C GLU A 213 -17.72 15.52 13.36
N GLY A 214 -17.11 16.67 13.68
CA GLY A 214 -15.93 17.16 12.95
C GLY A 214 -14.75 16.19 13.00
N LYS A 215 -14.51 15.52 14.13
CA LYS A 215 -13.48 14.46 14.22
C LYS A 215 -13.84 13.26 13.34
N LEU A 216 -15.11 12.85 13.30
CA LEU A 216 -15.58 11.76 12.46
C LEU A 216 -15.37 12.06 10.97
N GLU A 217 -15.67 13.28 10.54
CA GLU A 217 -15.46 13.71 9.14
C GLU A 217 -13.97 13.62 8.76
N VAL A 218 -13.08 14.08 9.63
CA VAL A 218 -11.62 13.96 9.39
C VAL A 218 -11.19 12.49 9.27
N LEU A 219 -11.63 11.63 10.19
CA LEU A 219 -11.30 10.20 10.15
C LEU A 219 -11.83 9.51 8.89
N LEU A 220 -13.02 9.89 8.42
CA LEU A 220 -13.56 9.39 7.15
C LEU A 220 -12.74 9.84 5.94
N LEU A 221 -12.20 11.07 5.93
CA LEU A 221 -11.31 11.54 4.88
C LEU A 221 -9.97 10.78 4.90
N GLU A 222 -9.41 10.54 6.08
CA GLU A 222 -8.20 9.74 6.24
C GLU A 222 -8.39 8.28 5.79
N LEU A 223 -9.54 7.67 6.13
CA LEU A 223 -9.88 6.32 5.68
C LEU A 223 -10.04 6.26 4.15
N ARG A 224 -10.74 7.23 3.53
CA ARG A 224 -10.82 7.32 2.06
C ARG A 224 -9.44 7.44 1.42
N ASN A 225 -8.56 8.24 1.98
CA ASN A 225 -7.20 8.39 1.47
C ASN A 225 -6.43 7.06 1.52
N LEU A 226 -6.47 6.33 2.63
CA LEU A 226 -5.85 5.00 2.74
C LEU A 226 -6.43 4.01 1.73
N MET A 227 -7.74 4.09 1.48
CA MET A 227 -8.42 3.25 0.49
C MET A 227 -8.15 3.68 -0.96
N GLY A 228 -7.56 4.85 -1.21
CA GLY A 228 -7.41 5.40 -2.56
C GLY A 228 -8.72 5.90 -3.17
N MET A 229 -9.68 6.33 -2.33
CA MET A 229 -10.96 6.88 -2.75
C MET A 229 -10.90 8.40 -2.87
N PRO A 230 -11.64 9.01 -3.83
CA PRO A 230 -11.83 10.46 -3.88
C PRO A 230 -12.51 10.98 -2.60
N PRO A 231 -12.16 12.19 -2.11
CA PRO A 231 -12.71 12.72 -0.86
C PRO A 231 -14.23 12.96 -0.90
N GLU A 232 -14.81 13.17 -2.09
CA GLU A 232 -16.24 13.42 -2.28
C GLU A 232 -17.09 12.14 -2.32
N GLN A 233 -16.45 10.97 -2.46
CA GLN A 233 -17.17 9.71 -2.57
C GLN A 233 -17.83 9.36 -1.22
N PRO A 234 -19.15 9.09 -1.19
CA PRO A 234 -19.83 8.74 0.05
C PRO A 234 -19.28 7.43 0.61
N LEU A 235 -19.01 7.41 1.91
CA LEU A 235 -18.52 6.24 2.63
C LEU A 235 -19.36 6.07 3.90
N ARG A 236 -20.01 4.92 4.02
CA ARG A 236 -20.72 4.49 5.23
C ARG A 236 -20.11 3.21 5.74
N LEU A 237 -20.01 3.07 7.04
CA LEU A 237 -19.42 1.91 7.68
C LEU A 237 -20.48 0.88 8.05
N ARG A 238 -20.10 -0.39 8.05
CA ARG A 238 -20.87 -1.52 8.55
C ARG A 238 -20.04 -2.31 9.54
N GLY A 239 -20.56 -2.48 10.75
CA GLY A 239 -19.91 -3.30 11.77
C GLY A 239 -20.23 -2.85 13.18
N ASP A 240 -19.81 -3.69 14.12
CA ASP A 240 -19.85 -3.46 15.56
C ASP A 240 -18.63 -4.12 16.18
N PHE A 241 -18.08 -3.55 17.25
CA PHE A 241 -16.93 -4.10 17.96
C PHE A 241 -17.17 -5.49 18.54
N SER A 242 -18.43 -5.84 18.89
CA SER A 242 -18.76 -7.17 19.39
C SER A 242 -18.42 -8.30 18.40
N ASN A 243 -18.44 -8.00 17.10
CA ASN A 243 -18.16 -8.95 16.02
C ASN A 243 -16.71 -8.84 15.48
N LEU A 244 -15.97 -7.81 15.89
CA LEU A 244 -14.62 -7.50 15.39
C LEU A 244 -13.51 -7.91 16.37
N ILE A 245 -13.85 -8.25 17.62
CA ILE A 245 -12.89 -8.59 18.67
C ILE A 245 -12.95 -10.08 18.96
N ASP A 246 -12.14 -10.85 18.24
CA ASP A 246 -11.96 -12.28 18.45
C ASP A 246 -10.73 -12.56 19.34
N GLN A 247 -10.75 -13.69 20.05
CA GLN A 247 -9.61 -14.12 20.85
C GLN A 247 -8.45 -14.54 19.96
N PRO A 248 -7.23 -14.00 20.13
CA PRO A 248 -6.08 -14.39 19.34
C PRO A 248 -5.63 -15.83 19.67
N ALA A 249 -5.01 -16.47 18.69
CA ALA A 249 -4.38 -17.79 18.88
C ALA A 249 -3.20 -17.69 19.87
N PRO A 250 -2.72 -18.81 20.45
CA PRO A 250 -1.62 -18.80 21.43
C PRO A 250 -0.32 -18.20 20.86
N ILE A 251 0.32 -17.33 21.64
CA ILE A 251 1.52 -16.58 21.24
C ILE A 251 2.66 -17.48 20.72
N ALA A 252 2.86 -18.68 21.29
CA ALA A 252 3.95 -19.56 20.90
C ALA A 252 3.79 -20.03 19.46
N VAL A 253 2.58 -20.45 19.06
CA VAL A 253 2.25 -20.94 17.71
C VAL A 253 2.41 -19.81 16.69
N GLU A 254 1.85 -18.66 16.99
CA GLU A 254 1.92 -17.48 16.13
C GLU A 254 3.35 -16.95 15.97
N THR A 255 4.16 -16.98 17.02
CA THR A 255 5.58 -16.56 16.94
C THR A 255 6.38 -17.45 15.99
N GLU A 256 6.22 -18.77 16.06
CA GLU A 256 6.93 -19.68 15.16
C GLU A 256 6.50 -19.50 13.70
N ARG A 257 5.21 -19.30 13.45
CA ARG A 257 4.68 -19.03 12.11
C ARG A 257 5.22 -17.70 11.59
N ALA A 258 5.13 -16.65 12.37
CA ALA A 258 5.59 -15.30 12.01
C ALA A 258 7.07 -15.27 11.63
N LEU A 259 7.93 -15.93 12.41
CA LEU A 259 9.36 -15.99 12.09
C LEU A 259 9.68 -16.70 10.77
N ARG A 260 8.78 -17.53 10.26
CA ARG A 260 8.94 -18.18 8.95
C ARG A 260 8.34 -17.38 7.80
N GLU A 261 7.19 -16.74 8.03
CA GLU A 261 6.30 -16.22 6.98
C GLU A 261 6.24 -14.70 6.88
N ARG A 262 6.73 -13.95 7.89
CA ARG A 262 6.72 -12.49 7.85
C ARG A 262 7.47 -11.96 6.62
N PRO A 263 6.82 -11.10 5.79
CA PRO A 263 7.43 -10.60 4.55
C PRO A 263 8.71 -9.78 4.78
N ASP A 264 8.79 -8.99 5.86
CA ASP A 264 9.98 -8.22 6.22
C ASP A 264 11.18 -9.11 6.58
N LEU A 265 10.95 -10.26 7.25
CA LEU A 265 11.98 -11.23 7.53
C LEU A 265 12.41 -12.00 6.28
N LEU A 266 11.48 -12.29 5.39
CA LEU A 266 11.77 -12.87 4.07
C LEU A 266 12.60 -11.92 3.23
N ALA A 267 12.27 -10.61 3.23
CA ALA A 267 13.05 -9.57 2.59
C ALA A 267 14.49 -9.51 3.17
N ALA A 268 14.64 -9.53 4.50
CA ALA A 268 15.95 -9.53 5.14
C ALA A 268 16.79 -10.76 4.78
N ARG A 269 16.20 -11.96 4.70
CA ARG A 269 16.88 -13.18 4.23
C ARG A 269 17.25 -13.10 2.75
N THR A 270 16.39 -12.49 1.94
CA THR A 270 16.67 -12.30 0.51
C THR A 270 17.80 -11.28 0.31
N MET A 271 17.89 -10.24 1.16
CA MET A 271 18.99 -9.28 1.14
C MET A 271 20.34 -9.96 1.44
N GLU A 272 20.42 -10.91 2.38
CA GLU A 272 21.63 -11.70 2.65
C GLU A 272 21.99 -12.59 1.43
N ARG A 273 21.00 -13.23 0.79
CA ARG A 273 21.20 -14.00 -0.45
C ARG A 273 21.62 -13.13 -1.64
N LEU A 274 21.08 -11.91 -1.72
CA LEU A 274 21.50 -10.91 -2.71
C LEU A 274 22.96 -10.53 -2.51
N GLY A 275 23.39 -10.32 -1.26
CA GLY A 275 24.81 -10.09 -0.92
C GLY A 275 25.70 -11.23 -1.42
N THR A 276 25.32 -12.49 -1.20
CA THR A 276 26.03 -13.65 -1.73
C THR A 276 26.12 -13.65 -3.26
N ALA A 277 25.03 -13.30 -3.94
CA ALA A 277 25.01 -13.18 -5.40
C ALA A 277 25.92 -12.04 -5.89
N ARG A 278 26.00 -10.92 -5.17
CA ARG A 278 26.90 -9.79 -5.48
C ARG A 278 28.38 -10.17 -5.29
N ILE A 279 28.70 -11.00 -4.29
CA ILE A 279 30.06 -11.55 -4.13
C ILE A 279 30.46 -12.35 -5.37
N GLU A 280 29.58 -13.23 -5.86
CA GLU A 280 29.85 -14.01 -7.08
C GLU A 280 29.92 -13.13 -8.32
N GLN A 281 29.11 -12.08 -8.41
CA GLN A 281 29.19 -11.09 -9.49
C GLN A 281 30.55 -10.35 -9.46
N ALA A 282 31.01 -9.91 -8.31
CA ALA A 282 32.32 -9.26 -8.13
C ALA A 282 33.46 -10.20 -8.49
N ARG A 283 33.38 -11.47 -8.08
CA ARG A 283 34.36 -12.52 -8.47
C ARG A 283 34.36 -12.77 -9.98
N ALA A 284 33.19 -12.86 -10.60
CA ALA A 284 33.05 -13.07 -12.04
C ALA A 284 33.62 -11.88 -12.85
N ALA A 285 33.47 -10.66 -12.34
CA ALA A 285 34.04 -9.46 -12.95
C ALA A 285 35.58 -9.47 -12.90
N GLY A 286 36.19 -10.07 -11.86
CA GLY A 286 37.62 -10.23 -11.71
C GLY A 286 38.21 -11.43 -12.49
N ARG A 287 37.45 -12.21 -13.20
CA ARG A 287 37.91 -13.34 -14.04
C ARG A 287 38.30 -12.87 -15.44
N LEU A 288 39.12 -13.70 -16.12
CA LEU A 288 39.50 -13.50 -17.52
C LEU A 288 38.25 -13.31 -18.39
N ASP A 289 38.34 -12.34 -19.30
CA ASP A 289 37.32 -12.12 -20.34
C ASP A 289 37.97 -12.11 -21.72
N ALA A 290 37.17 -12.35 -22.75
CA ALA A 290 37.64 -12.40 -24.13
C ALA A 290 36.63 -11.81 -25.10
N GLY A 291 37.14 -11.36 -26.22
CA GLY A 291 36.36 -10.95 -27.37
C GLY A 291 36.95 -11.51 -28.65
N VAL A 292 36.07 -11.79 -29.63
CA VAL A 292 36.47 -12.15 -31.00
C VAL A 292 36.43 -10.91 -31.84
N ILE A 293 37.48 -10.71 -32.63
CA ILE A 293 37.62 -9.57 -33.54
C ILE A 293 37.68 -10.10 -34.97
N ALA A 294 36.89 -9.50 -35.87
CA ALA A 294 36.99 -9.70 -37.30
C ALA A 294 37.03 -8.32 -37.98
N GLY A 295 37.89 -8.15 -38.94
CA GLY A 295 38.05 -6.84 -39.58
C GLY A 295 38.51 -6.94 -41.06
N TYR A 296 38.28 -5.84 -41.76
CA TYR A 296 38.75 -5.63 -43.10
C TYR A 296 39.52 -4.31 -43.17
N GLN A 297 40.68 -4.34 -43.82
CA GLN A 297 41.50 -3.15 -44.05
C GLN A 297 41.82 -3.03 -45.52
N ARG A 298 41.57 -1.85 -46.08
CA ARG A 298 42.09 -1.43 -47.37
C ARG A 298 43.22 -0.44 -47.09
N MET A 299 44.39 -0.70 -47.65
CA MET A 299 45.58 0.13 -47.49
C MET A 299 46.15 0.44 -48.87
N ASN A 300 46.31 1.71 -49.18
CA ASN A 300 47.07 2.18 -50.32
C ASN A 300 48.46 2.55 -49.84
N SER A 301 49.49 1.92 -50.40
CA SER A 301 50.88 2.12 -50.00
C SER A 301 51.76 2.41 -51.22
N SER A 302 52.65 3.38 -51.03
CA SER A 302 53.65 3.75 -52.01
C SER A 302 54.97 3.03 -51.71
N PHE A 303 55.60 2.52 -52.72
CA PHE A 303 56.91 1.88 -52.64
C PHE A 303 58.01 2.83 -53.05
N PRO A 304 59.22 2.79 -52.49
CA PRO A 304 60.37 3.61 -52.86
C PRO A 304 60.99 3.12 -54.19
N VAL A 305 60.13 2.72 -55.12
CA VAL A 305 60.52 2.23 -56.44
C VAL A 305 59.71 3.05 -57.47
N PHE A 306 60.38 3.46 -58.59
CA PHE A 306 59.76 4.19 -59.69
C PHE A 306 59.48 3.24 -60.84
N GLY A 307 58.27 3.23 -61.31
CA GLY A 307 57.82 2.57 -62.49
C GLY A 307 57.58 3.58 -63.61
N ILE A 308 57.48 3.14 -64.87
CA ILE A 308 57.10 3.98 -66.00
C ILE A 308 55.59 3.82 -66.19
N ASN A 309 54.84 4.92 -66.24
CA ASN A 309 53.44 4.91 -66.55
C ASN A 309 53.17 4.80 -68.09
N ASP A 310 51.91 4.62 -68.43
CA ASP A 310 51.52 4.47 -69.87
C ASP A 310 51.94 5.67 -70.78
N ASN A 311 52.27 6.80 -70.18
CA ASN A 311 52.76 8.02 -70.83
C ASN A 311 54.28 8.13 -70.83
N GLY A 312 55.03 7.10 -70.41
CA GLY A 312 56.47 7.09 -70.35
C GLY A 312 57.12 7.90 -69.21
N GLN A 313 56.35 8.37 -68.25
CA GLN A 313 56.86 9.13 -67.12
C GLN A 313 57.15 8.25 -65.87
N LEU A 314 58.24 8.56 -65.17
CA LEU A 314 58.58 7.92 -63.93
C LEU A 314 57.61 8.37 -62.79
N GLN A 315 56.94 7.40 -62.17
CA GLN A 315 56.11 7.65 -61.02
C GLN A 315 56.38 6.65 -59.89
N PRO A 316 56.17 7.02 -58.68
CA PRO A 316 56.22 6.05 -57.57
C PRO A 316 55.22 4.93 -57.75
N VAL A 317 55.67 3.68 -57.55
CA VAL A 317 54.77 2.52 -57.64
C VAL A 317 53.87 2.57 -56.41
N GLN A 318 52.57 2.55 -56.63
CA GLN A 318 51.50 2.49 -55.60
C GLN A 318 50.68 1.21 -55.84
N ASP A 319 50.32 0.59 -54.74
CA ASP A 319 49.42 -0.57 -54.80
C ASP A 319 48.39 -0.53 -53.67
N VAL A 320 47.23 -1.17 -53.91
CA VAL A 320 46.14 -1.24 -52.94
C VAL A 320 46.05 -2.66 -52.39
N PHE A 321 46.29 -2.76 -51.10
CA PHE A 321 46.24 -4.04 -50.39
C PHE A 321 44.91 -4.18 -49.65
N HIS A 322 44.42 -5.40 -49.67
CA HIS A 322 43.18 -5.78 -48.96
C HIS A 322 43.54 -6.87 -47.92
N PHE A 323 43.23 -6.57 -46.64
CA PHE A 323 43.51 -7.48 -45.56
C PHE A 323 42.24 -7.90 -44.86
N LEU A 324 42.04 -9.18 -44.65
CA LEU A 324 41.12 -9.72 -43.64
C LEU A 324 41.88 -9.96 -42.36
N LYS A 325 41.37 -9.41 -41.26
CA LYS A 325 41.95 -9.53 -39.92
C LYS A 325 41.05 -10.37 -39.05
N PHE A 326 41.63 -11.30 -38.34
CA PHE A 326 41.00 -12.10 -37.29
C PHE A 326 41.86 -12.04 -36.03
N GLY A 327 41.19 -11.90 -34.88
CA GLY A 327 41.91 -11.80 -33.63
C GLY A 327 41.05 -12.17 -32.41
N VAL A 328 41.71 -12.37 -31.28
CA VAL A 328 41.09 -12.54 -30.00
C VAL A 328 41.65 -11.46 -29.07
N SER A 329 40.79 -10.71 -28.43
CA SER A 329 41.12 -9.78 -27.37
C SER A 329 40.96 -10.50 -26.03
N LEU A 330 41.95 -10.44 -25.16
CA LEU A 330 41.95 -11.07 -23.83
C LEU A 330 42.14 -10.00 -22.76
N ASP A 331 41.17 -9.87 -21.87
CA ASP A 331 41.29 -9.05 -20.66
C ASP A 331 41.87 -9.90 -19.54
N LEU A 332 43.18 -9.72 -19.26
CA LEU A 332 43.90 -10.49 -18.27
C LEU A 332 43.95 -9.75 -16.93
N PRO A 333 43.24 -10.23 -15.89
CA PRO A 333 43.22 -9.61 -14.56
C PRO A 333 44.51 -9.91 -13.78
N VAL A 334 45.66 -9.36 -14.21
CA VAL A 334 46.98 -9.62 -13.61
C VAL A 334 47.13 -8.88 -12.27
N ARG A 335 46.79 -7.59 -12.24
CA ARG A 335 46.94 -6.72 -11.06
C ARG A 335 45.60 -6.47 -10.37
N ASN A 336 44.59 -6.10 -11.12
CA ASN A 336 43.24 -5.88 -10.61
C ASN A 336 42.40 -7.14 -10.87
N LYS A 337 42.17 -7.91 -9.82
CA LYS A 337 41.25 -9.07 -9.80
C LYS A 337 39.95 -8.76 -9.13
N ASN A 338 39.57 -7.46 -9.09
CA ASN A 338 38.39 -6.95 -8.42
C ASN A 338 38.34 -7.21 -6.90
N GLN A 339 39.54 -7.35 -6.28
CA GLN A 339 39.69 -7.75 -4.87
C GLN A 339 38.97 -6.78 -3.91
N GLY A 340 39.07 -5.47 -4.14
CA GLY A 340 38.38 -4.48 -3.30
C GLY A 340 36.84 -4.56 -3.37
N ALA A 341 36.27 -4.79 -4.57
CA ALA A 341 34.82 -4.97 -4.70
C ALA A 341 34.37 -6.31 -4.12
N ILE A 342 35.17 -7.36 -4.19
CA ILE A 342 34.90 -8.65 -3.54
C ILE A 342 34.86 -8.46 -2.03
N GLU A 343 35.87 -7.79 -1.44
CA GLU A 343 35.97 -7.53 -0.02
C GLU A 343 34.78 -6.67 0.46
N ALA A 344 34.45 -5.60 -0.29
CA ALA A 344 33.25 -4.76 -0.01
C ALA A 344 31.97 -5.59 0.01
N ALA A 345 31.73 -6.42 -1.01
CA ALA A 345 30.55 -7.27 -1.09
C ALA A 345 30.49 -8.30 0.05
N VAL A 346 31.62 -8.81 0.53
CA VAL A 346 31.69 -9.72 1.70
C VAL A 346 31.25 -8.98 2.96
N VAL A 347 31.79 -7.77 3.21
CA VAL A 347 31.45 -6.96 4.39
C VAL A 347 29.99 -6.51 4.35
N GLU A 348 29.46 -6.11 3.17
CA GLU A 348 28.06 -5.78 2.97
C GLU A 348 27.13 -6.98 3.26
N THR A 349 27.55 -8.20 2.87
CA THR A 349 26.79 -9.43 3.15
C THR A 349 26.76 -9.72 4.65
N GLU A 350 27.88 -9.52 5.36
CA GLU A 350 27.91 -9.67 6.81
C GLU A 350 27.02 -8.61 7.50
N ALA A 351 27.03 -7.37 7.01
CA ALA A 351 26.11 -6.33 7.50
C ALA A 351 24.63 -6.71 7.26
N ALA A 352 24.29 -7.31 6.11
CA ALA A 352 22.93 -7.80 5.84
C ALA A 352 22.55 -8.94 6.79
N ARG A 353 23.46 -9.85 7.10
CA ARG A 353 23.27 -10.90 8.10
C ARG A 353 22.97 -10.34 9.49
N GLN A 354 23.76 -9.38 9.97
CA GLN A 354 23.52 -8.73 11.26
C GLN A 354 22.15 -8.04 11.31
N ARG A 355 21.76 -7.37 10.21
CA ARG A 355 20.43 -6.76 10.11
C ARG A 355 19.31 -7.81 10.17
N ARG A 356 19.47 -8.96 9.52
CA ARG A 356 18.50 -10.07 9.58
C ARG A 356 18.35 -10.61 11.00
N GLU A 357 19.47 -10.85 11.71
CA GLU A 357 19.44 -11.34 13.09
C GLU A 357 18.75 -10.33 14.02
N PHE A 358 19.00 -9.04 13.83
CA PHE A 358 18.34 -7.98 14.57
C PHE A 358 16.84 -7.87 14.21
N ALA A 359 16.45 -8.05 12.95
CA ALA A 359 15.08 -8.06 12.51
C ALA A 359 14.28 -9.22 13.14
N GLU A 360 14.87 -10.42 13.25
CA GLU A 360 14.26 -11.57 13.92
C GLU A 360 14.04 -11.30 15.42
N LEU A 361 15.01 -10.67 16.10
CA LEU A 361 14.85 -10.24 17.50
C LEU A 361 13.75 -9.18 17.65
N THR A 362 13.71 -8.21 16.74
CA THR A 362 12.70 -7.15 16.70
C THR A 362 11.30 -7.73 16.51
N ALA A 363 11.14 -8.69 15.58
CA ALA A 363 9.87 -9.36 15.34
C ALA A 363 9.36 -10.10 16.60
N ARG A 364 10.23 -10.82 17.32
CA ARG A 364 9.86 -11.46 18.59
C ARG A 364 9.39 -10.46 19.62
N ARG A 365 10.09 -9.31 19.73
CA ARG A 365 9.70 -8.22 20.65
C ARG A 365 8.35 -7.62 20.25
N GLU A 366 8.12 -7.34 18.97
CA GLU A 366 6.85 -6.77 18.47
C GLU A 366 5.67 -7.68 18.81
N ILE A 367 5.80 -8.99 18.57
CA ILE A 367 4.77 -9.97 18.90
C ILE A 367 4.49 -9.96 20.41
N ALA A 368 5.53 -10.03 21.25
CA ALA A 368 5.36 -10.03 22.70
C ALA A 368 4.69 -8.75 23.21
N VAL A 369 5.05 -7.58 22.65
CA VAL A 369 4.43 -6.28 23.00
C VAL A 369 2.96 -6.25 22.56
N ALA A 370 2.63 -6.74 21.36
CA ALA A 370 1.26 -6.76 20.85
C ALA A 370 0.34 -7.64 21.73
N TYR A 371 0.79 -8.83 22.11
CA TYR A 371 0.04 -9.69 23.03
C TYR A 371 -0.13 -9.07 24.41
N ALA A 372 0.92 -8.46 24.98
CA ALA A 372 0.83 -7.78 26.28
C ALA A 372 -0.17 -6.61 26.24
N LYS A 373 -0.20 -5.83 25.16
CA LYS A 373 -1.20 -4.76 24.96
C LYS A 373 -2.60 -5.33 24.88
N TYR A 374 -2.81 -6.38 24.08
CA TYR A 374 -4.11 -7.02 23.93
C TYR A 374 -4.65 -7.55 25.27
N GLU A 375 -3.84 -8.28 26.03
CA GLU A 375 -4.26 -8.80 27.34
C GLU A 375 -4.67 -7.70 28.31
N ARG A 376 -4.00 -6.54 28.30
CA ARG A 376 -4.35 -5.40 29.15
C ARG A 376 -5.64 -4.74 28.68
N ALA A 377 -5.77 -4.48 27.38
CA ALA A 377 -6.95 -3.88 26.80
C ALA A 377 -8.20 -4.77 26.99
N ALA A 378 -8.07 -6.07 26.72
CA ALA A 378 -9.16 -7.02 26.90
C ALA A 378 -9.63 -7.11 28.37
N ARG A 379 -8.70 -7.11 29.34
CA ARG A 379 -9.07 -7.05 30.77
C ARG A 379 -9.75 -5.74 31.15
N ALA A 380 -9.30 -4.61 30.63
CA ALA A 380 -9.94 -3.32 30.87
C ALA A 380 -11.36 -3.29 30.30
N MET A 381 -11.54 -3.73 29.05
CA MET A 381 -12.86 -3.84 28.41
C MET A 381 -13.81 -4.74 29.22
N GLU A 382 -13.30 -5.88 29.73
CA GLU A 382 -14.09 -6.82 30.53
C GLU A 382 -14.61 -6.21 31.84
N ILE A 383 -13.83 -5.34 32.49
CA ILE A 383 -14.26 -4.60 33.69
C ILE A 383 -15.45 -3.69 33.37
N PHE A 384 -15.40 -2.98 32.22
CA PHE A 384 -16.53 -2.14 31.79
C PHE A 384 -17.77 -2.98 31.45
N ARG A 385 -17.60 -4.10 30.77
CA ARG A 385 -18.70 -4.98 30.36
C ARG A 385 -19.38 -5.66 31.55
N ASN A 386 -18.62 -6.07 32.56
CA ASN A 386 -19.11 -6.86 33.71
C ASN A 386 -19.66 -6.01 34.86
N GLY A 387 -20.23 -4.85 34.61
CA GLY A 387 -21.04 -4.17 35.56
C GLY A 387 -20.83 -2.66 35.73
N VAL A 388 -19.69 -2.09 35.33
CA VAL A 388 -19.46 -0.63 35.46
C VAL A 388 -20.50 0.16 34.66
N ARG A 389 -20.72 -0.22 33.38
CA ARG A 389 -21.66 0.45 32.49
C ARG A 389 -23.11 0.33 32.97
N ASP A 390 -23.55 -0.88 33.31
CA ASP A 390 -24.92 -1.14 33.74
C ASP A 390 -25.21 -0.45 35.08
N GLN A 391 -24.24 -0.47 35.99
CA GLN A 391 -24.35 0.21 37.29
C GLN A 391 -24.40 1.73 37.10
N ALA A 392 -23.59 2.30 36.22
CA ALA A 392 -23.60 3.73 35.95
C ALA A 392 -24.94 4.19 35.33
N LYS A 393 -25.50 3.39 34.41
CA LYS A 393 -26.83 3.63 33.87
C LYS A 393 -27.93 3.56 34.93
N ALA A 394 -27.89 2.53 35.77
CA ALA A 394 -28.84 2.39 36.88
C ALA A 394 -28.75 3.58 37.85
N ASN A 395 -27.53 4.04 38.18
CA ASN A 395 -27.34 5.21 39.04
C ASN A 395 -27.95 6.48 38.41
N LEU A 396 -27.70 6.73 37.11
CA LEU A 396 -28.29 7.86 36.39
C LEU A 396 -29.81 7.80 36.39
N ASP A 397 -30.40 6.63 36.18
CA ASP A 397 -31.86 6.45 36.19
C ASP A 397 -32.46 6.71 37.59
N VAL A 398 -31.81 6.25 38.66
CA VAL A 398 -32.24 6.54 40.04
C VAL A 398 -32.12 8.02 40.35
N VAL A 399 -31.03 8.67 40.01
CA VAL A 399 -30.83 10.11 40.23
C VAL A 399 -31.85 10.94 39.46
N ARG A 400 -32.14 10.55 38.20
CA ARG A 400 -33.20 11.18 37.43
C ARG A 400 -34.56 11.08 38.07
N GLN A 401 -34.98 9.88 38.48
CA GLN A 401 -36.27 9.67 39.14
C GLN A 401 -36.37 10.46 40.47
N THR A 402 -35.30 10.48 41.27
CA THR A 402 -35.29 11.23 42.52
C THR A 402 -35.27 12.75 42.30
N TYR A 403 -34.73 13.26 41.24
CA TYR A 403 -34.86 14.64 40.79
C TYR A 403 -36.31 14.95 40.41
N GLU A 404 -36.92 14.10 39.59
CA GLU A 404 -38.33 14.25 39.15
C GLU A 404 -39.31 14.27 40.36
N LEU A 405 -39.02 13.54 41.45
CA LEU A 405 -39.74 13.52 42.71
C LEU A 405 -39.38 14.68 43.65
N GLY A 406 -38.44 15.56 43.28
CA GLY A 406 -38.03 16.73 44.07
C GLY A 406 -37.08 16.43 45.24
N SER A 407 -36.56 15.20 45.35
CA SER A 407 -35.63 14.78 46.42
C SER A 407 -34.17 15.06 46.10
N LYS A 408 -33.84 15.30 44.85
CA LYS A 408 -32.51 15.67 44.34
C LYS A 408 -32.58 16.97 43.53
N THR A 409 -31.45 17.66 43.41
CA THR A 409 -31.37 18.89 42.61
C THR A 409 -31.06 18.60 41.14
N LEU A 410 -31.37 19.54 40.24
CA LEU A 410 -30.94 19.47 38.85
C LEU A 410 -29.42 19.35 38.72
N LEU A 411 -28.67 19.98 39.63
CA LEU A 411 -27.20 19.90 39.65
C LEU A 411 -26.70 18.47 39.90
N ASP A 412 -27.36 17.75 40.87
CA ASP A 412 -27.03 16.34 41.12
C ASP A 412 -27.26 15.46 39.87
N TYR A 413 -28.38 15.71 39.17
CA TYR A 413 -28.70 15.00 37.94
C TYR A 413 -27.67 15.29 36.80
N ILE A 414 -27.34 16.56 36.57
CA ILE A 414 -26.33 16.96 35.58
C ILE A 414 -24.97 16.36 35.93
N ALA A 415 -24.58 16.32 37.21
CA ALA A 415 -23.31 15.75 37.63
C ALA A 415 -23.24 14.23 37.35
N GLU A 416 -24.32 13.50 37.66
CA GLU A 416 -24.37 12.05 37.36
C GLU A 416 -24.44 11.76 35.84
N GLN A 417 -25.16 12.59 35.08
CA GLN A 417 -25.20 12.50 33.63
C GLN A 417 -23.79 12.68 33.02
N ARG A 418 -23.02 13.66 33.47
CA ARG A 418 -21.64 13.87 33.02
C ARG A 418 -20.75 12.67 33.30
N ARG A 419 -20.89 12.08 34.52
CA ARG A 419 -20.16 10.86 34.88
C ARG A 419 -20.53 9.68 33.98
N PHE A 420 -21.82 9.54 33.66
CA PHE A 420 -22.27 8.49 32.73
C PHE A 420 -21.73 8.70 31.32
N ILE A 421 -21.69 9.96 30.80
CA ILE A 421 -21.11 10.31 29.50
C ILE A 421 -19.62 9.92 29.45
N GLU A 422 -18.87 10.24 30.49
CA GLU A 422 -17.45 9.90 30.61
C GLU A 422 -17.24 8.39 30.56
N LEU A 423 -17.98 7.63 31.37
CA LEU A 423 -17.89 6.17 31.43
C LEU A 423 -18.29 5.48 30.11
N GLU A 424 -19.32 5.97 29.43
CA GLU A 424 -19.71 5.42 28.13
C GLU A 424 -18.67 5.71 27.03
N THR A 425 -18.06 6.91 27.08
CA THR A 425 -16.94 7.27 26.21
C THR A 425 -15.74 6.38 26.46
N ASP A 426 -15.39 6.16 27.73
CA ASP A 426 -14.29 5.29 28.15
C ASP A 426 -14.53 3.83 27.74
N PHE A 427 -15.77 3.36 27.79
CA PHE A 427 -16.13 2.02 27.31
C PHE A 427 -15.90 1.87 25.79
N ILE A 428 -16.34 2.85 24.98
CA ILE A 428 -16.09 2.85 23.53
C ILE A 428 -14.57 2.89 23.27
N ASP A 429 -13.80 3.68 24.05
CA ASP A 429 -12.34 3.73 23.91
C ASP A 429 -11.67 2.41 24.34
N ALA A 430 -12.18 1.72 25.33
CA ALA A 430 -11.69 0.39 25.72
C ALA A 430 -11.96 -0.67 24.64
N GLN A 431 -13.13 -0.60 23.98
CA GLN A 431 -13.43 -1.45 22.81
C GLN A 431 -12.44 -1.18 21.66
N LEU A 432 -12.24 0.10 21.31
CA LEU A 432 -11.28 0.50 20.28
C LEU A 432 -9.86 0.03 20.63
N ALA A 433 -9.43 0.22 21.87
CA ALA A 433 -8.10 -0.20 22.34
C ALA A 433 -7.90 -1.72 22.20
N THR A 434 -8.93 -2.51 22.53
CA THR A 434 -8.90 -3.98 22.41
C THR A 434 -8.85 -4.41 20.94
N TYR A 435 -9.67 -3.79 20.09
CA TYR A 435 -9.68 -4.03 18.67
C TYR A 435 -8.32 -3.66 18.03
N SER A 436 -7.80 -2.47 18.33
CA SER A 436 -6.51 -2.02 17.79
C SER A 436 -5.35 -2.92 18.22
N ALA A 437 -5.36 -3.38 19.46
CA ALA A 437 -4.37 -4.34 19.95
C ALA A 437 -4.49 -5.72 19.24
N ARG A 438 -5.70 -6.13 18.88
CA ARG A 438 -5.93 -7.35 18.08
C ARG A 438 -5.36 -7.21 16.67
N VAL A 439 -5.63 -6.08 15.99
CA VAL A 439 -5.06 -5.78 14.67
C VAL A 439 -3.52 -5.72 14.73
N GLU A 440 -2.96 -5.18 15.82
CA GLU A 440 -1.50 -5.16 16.01
C GLU A 440 -0.90 -6.56 16.16
N ILE A 441 -1.60 -7.50 16.82
CA ILE A 441 -1.19 -8.92 16.83
C ILE A 441 -1.20 -9.48 15.41
N GLU A 442 -2.27 -9.28 14.65
CA GLU A 442 -2.37 -9.76 13.26
C GLU A 442 -1.25 -9.22 12.39
N ARG A 443 -0.94 -7.93 12.52
CA ARG A 443 0.19 -7.29 11.82
C ARG A 443 1.53 -7.89 12.26
N ALA A 444 1.78 -8.00 13.58
CA ALA A 444 3.04 -8.48 14.12
C ALA A 444 3.29 -9.96 13.80
N THR A 445 2.22 -10.74 13.63
CA THR A 445 2.32 -12.16 13.25
C THR A 445 2.17 -12.41 11.76
N ALA A 446 1.97 -11.36 10.96
CA ALA A 446 1.62 -11.45 9.54
C ALA A 446 0.47 -12.46 9.31
N SER A 447 -0.62 -12.29 10.08
CA SER A 447 -1.76 -13.19 9.98
C SER A 447 -2.41 -13.12 8.60
N PRO A 448 -2.72 -14.28 7.96
CA PRO A 448 -3.48 -14.28 6.71
C PRO A 448 -4.86 -13.64 6.83
N GLU A 449 -5.43 -13.61 8.05
CA GLU A 449 -6.73 -13.00 8.31
C GLU A 449 -6.73 -11.49 8.06
N LEU A 450 -5.55 -10.84 8.20
CA LEU A 450 -5.41 -9.40 7.96
C LEU A 450 -5.70 -9.01 6.50
N ILE A 451 -5.36 -9.89 5.56
CA ILE A 451 -5.47 -9.68 4.10
C ILE A 451 -6.61 -10.53 3.50
N LYS A 452 -7.40 -11.22 4.32
CA LYS A 452 -8.47 -12.09 3.82
C LYS A 452 -9.39 -11.31 2.88
N LYS A 453 -9.55 -11.86 1.66
CA LYS A 453 -10.45 -11.38 0.61
C LYS A 453 -11.87 -11.82 0.87
#